data_b7b3e29a1a3ce281ab0e74c09cf277a5
#
_entry.id   b7b3e29a1a3ce281ab0e74c09cf277a5
#
_cell.length_a   1.000
_cell.length_b   1.000
_cell.length_c   1.000
_cell.angle_alpha   90.00
_cell.angle_beta   90.00
_cell.angle_gamma   90.00
#
_symmetry.space_group_name_H-M   'P 1'
#
loop_
_entity.id
_entity.type
_entity.pdbx_description
1 polymer ?
#
loop_
_entity_poly.entity_id
_entity_poly.type
_entity_poly.pdbx_seq_one_letter_code
_entity_poly.pdbx_strand_id
1 'polypeptide(L)'
;MRLLLDTHLILWALDDSPRLPPQVRYLIEDATNELFYSVASAWEVQIKHMNAPLKMLIDGDTLMSRCDEGGLIQLPVAGRHVGTLKSLARNPEAKPHKDPFDRMLIAQAKADGLLL
;
A
#
# COMPACT_ATOMS: atom_id res chain seq x y z
N MET A 1 -15.32 -0.80 7.24
CA MET A 1 -14.06 -0.09 7.56
C MET A 1 -13.40 0.41 6.28
N ARG A 2 -12.62 1.46 6.41
CA ARG A 2 -11.83 2.01 5.29
C ARG A 2 -10.38 1.62 5.50
N LEU A 3 -9.85 0.77 4.63
CA LEU A 3 -8.54 0.14 4.80
C LEU A 3 -7.61 0.56 3.65
N LEU A 4 -6.41 1.00 3.99
CA LEU A 4 -5.31 1.19 3.03
C LEU A 4 -4.39 -0.03 3.10
N LEU A 5 -4.24 -0.73 1.99
CA LEU A 5 -3.39 -1.91 1.95
C LEU A 5 -1.94 -1.52 1.67
N ASP A 6 -1.00 -2.09 2.42
CA ASP A 6 0.41 -1.89 2.08
C ASP A 6 0.79 -2.71 0.84
N THR A 7 1.95 -2.40 0.27
CA THR A 7 2.37 -2.98 -0.99
C THR A 7 2.46 -4.50 -0.95
N HIS A 8 3.00 -5.07 0.13
CA HIS A 8 3.12 -6.53 0.26
C HIS A 8 1.76 -7.21 0.33
N LEU A 9 0.81 -6.64 1.08
CA LEU A 9 -0.54 -7.18 1.18
C LEU A 9 -1.25 -7.17 -0.16
N ILE A 10 -1.07 -6.11 -0.95
CA ILE A 10 -1.63 -6.02 -2.31
C ILE A 10 -1.07 -7.15 -3.18
N LEU A 11 0.26 -7.31 -3.20
CA LEU A 11 0.91 -8.33 -4.03
C LEU A 11 0.48 -9.73 -3.63
N TRP A 12 0.42 -10.02 -2.34
CA TRP A 12 -0.03 -11.32 -1.86
C TRP A 12 -1.49 -11.58 -2.18
N ALA A 13 -2.35 -10.57 -2.06
CA ALA A 13 -3.77 -10.70 -2.39
C ALA A 13 -3.98 -10.97 -3.89
N LEU A 14 -3.26 -10.25 -4.77
CA LEU A 14 -3.36 -10.42 -6.21
C LEU A 14 -2.90 -11.81 -6.68
N ASP A 15 -1.91 -12.37 -6.00
CA ASP A 15 -1.36 -13.70 -6.33
C ASP A 15 -2.03 -14.84 -5.57
N ASP A 16 -3.03 -14.53 -4.73
CA ASP A 16 -3.65 -15.51 -3.83
C ASP A 16 -2.58 -16.28 -3.02
N SER A 17 -1.59 -15.54 -2.53
CA SER A 17 -0.43 -16.11 -1.85
C SER A 17 -0.80 -16.67 -0.47
N PRO A 18 -0.22 -17.83 -0.07
CA PRO A 18 -0.39 -18.34 1.30
C PRO A 18 0.28 -17.46 2.35
N ARG A 19 1.12 -16.50 1.95
CA ARG A 19 1.72 -15.53 2.87
C ARG A 19 0.71 -14.50 3.38
N LEU A 20 -0.41 -14.32 2.67
CA LEU A 20 -1.46 -13.40 3.12
C LEU A 20 -2.08 -13.94 4.41
N PRO A 21 -1.97 -13.18 5.53
CA PRO A 21 -2.54 -13.65 6.81
C PRO A 21 -4.05 -13.89 6.69
N PRO A 22 -4.58 -14.94 7.33
CA PRO A 22 -6.02 -15.24 7.25
C PRO A 22 -6.92 -14.09 7.72
N GLN A 23 -6.51 -13.34 8.73
CA GLN A 23 -7.27 -12.18 9.21
C GLN A 23 -7.36 -11.08 8.16
N VAL A 24 -6.28 -10.87 7.41
CA VAL A 24 -6.24 -9.88 6.33
C VAL A 24 -7.10 -10.35 5.16
N ARG A 25 -7.02 -11.61 4.80
CA ARG A 25 -7.88 -12.20 3.75
C ARG A 25 -9.36 -12.00 4.10
N TYR A 26 -9.73 -12.25 5.33
CA TYR A 26 -11.09 -12.06 5.82
C TYR A 26 -11.55 -10.60 5.63
N LEU A 27 -10.70 -9.64 6.00
CA LEU A 27 -11.00 -8.22 5.84
C LEU A 27 -11.14 -7.82 4.37
N ILE A 28 -10.30 -8.36 3.50
CA ILE A 28 -10.34 -8.07 2.05
C ILE A 28 -11.62 -8.64 1.42
N GLU A 29 -12.03 -9.83 1.82
CA GLU A 29 -13.21 -10.51 1.27
C GLU A 29 -14.53 -9.96 1.81
N ASP A 30 -14.49 -9.19 2.90
CA ASP A 30 -15.69 -8.57 3.49
C ASP A 30 -16.12 -7.39 2.62
N ALA A 31 -17.26 -7.55 1.92
CA ALA A 31 -17.77 -6.56 0.99
C ALA A 31 -18.20 -5.23 1.65
N THR A 32 -18.33 -5.20 2.99
CA THR A 32 -18.65 -3.97 3.71
C THR A 32 -17.45 -3.06 3.90
N ASN A 33 -16.24 -3.57 3.68
CA ASN A 33 -15.01 -2.79 3.79
C ASN A 33 -14.69 -2.07 2.48
N GLU A 34 -14.26 -0.83 2.58
CA GLU A 34 -13.68 -0.09 1.46
C GLU A 34 -12.16 -0.30 1.48
N LEU A 35 -11.64 -0.82 0.37
CA LEU A 35 -10.22 -1.12 0.25
C LEU A 35 -9.56 -0.11 -0.68
N PHE A 36 -8.46 0.47 -0.22
CA PHE A 36 -7.69 1.46 -0.97
C PHE A 36 -6.29 0.92 -1.27
N TYR A 37 -5.75 1.33 -2.42
CA TYR A 37 -4.35 1.16 -2.74
C TYR A 37 -3.73 2.51 -3.10
N SER A 38 -2.49 2.72 -2.67
CA SER A 38 -1.80 3.99 -2.94
C SER A 38 -1.06 3.96 -4.27
N VAL A 39 -1.06 5.08 -4.98
CA VAL A 39 -0.18 5.29 -6.13
C VAL A 39 1.30 5.15 -5.72
N ALA A 40 1.64 5.43 -4.46
CA ALA A 40 2.99 5.20 -3.95
C ALA A 40 3.39 3.72 -4.01
N SER A 41 2.46 2.79 -3.80
CA SER A 41 2.72 1.35 -3.96
C SER A 41 3.00 1.00 -5.42
N ALA A 42 2.25 1.58 -6.36
CA ALA A 42 2.50 1.38 -7.79
C ALA A 42 3.87 1.94 -8.19
N TRP A 43 4.25 3.08 -7.64
CA TRP A 43 5.57 3.67 -7.87
C TRP A 43 6.69 2.76 -7.34
N GLU A 44 6.53 2.25 -6.13
CA GLU A 44 7.49 1.30 -5.54
C GLU A 44 7.66 0.06 -6.42
N VAL A 45 6.55 -0.54 -6.85
CA VAL A 45 6.56 -1.72 -7.72
C VAL A 45 7.21 -1.42 -9.05
N GLN A 46 6.94 -0.24 -9.64
CA GLN A 46 7.55 0.18 -10.91
C GLN A 46 9.07 0.27 -10.80
N ILE A 47 9.58 0.89 -9.73
CA ILE A 47 11.03 1.00 -9.51
C ILE A 47 11.66 -0.38 -9.34
N LYS A 48 11.04 -1.25 -8.53
CA LYS A 48 11.56 -2.60 -8.31
C LYS A 48 11.54 -3.44 -9.57
N HIS A 49 10.50 -3.30 -10.39
CA HIS A 49 10.41 -3.99 -11.68
C HIS A 49 11.52 -3.54 -12.64
N MET A 50 11.78 -2.24 -12.72
CA MET A 50 12.83 -1.70 -13.59
C MET A 50 14.23 -2.15 -13.14
N ASN A 51 14.46 -2.24 -11.83
CA ASN A 51 15.76 -2.59 -11.27
C ASN A 51 16.02 -4.11 -11.25
N ALA A 52 14.98 -4.91 -11.05
CA ALA A 52 15.10 -6.37 -10.92
C ALA A 52 13.82 -7.05 -11.43
N PRO A 53 13.59 -7.09 -12.76
CA PRO A 53 12.33 -7.60 -13.33
C PRO A 53 12.05 -9.06 -12.99
N LEU A 54 13.07 -9.86 -12.71
CA LEU A 54 12.86 -11.26 -12.32
C LEU A 54 12.41 -11.41 -10.87
N LYS A 55 12.63 -10.40 -10.03
CA LYS A 55 12.18 -10.39 -8.63
C LYS A 55 10.84 -9.70 -8.46
N MET A 56 10.53 -8.74 -9.33
CA MET A 56 9.25 -8.06 -9.36
C MET A 56 8.68 -8.21 -10.77
N LEU A 57 7.81 -9.21 -10.93
CA LEU A 57 7.36 -9.66 -12.25
C LEU A 57 6.34 -8.73 -12.91
N ILE A 58 5.68 -7.87 -12.12
CA ILE A 58 4.71 -6.91 -12.64
C ILE A 58 5.25 -5.49 -12.51
N ASP A 59 4.80 -4.61 -13.41
CA ASP A 59 5.08 -3.18 -13.33
C ASP A 59 3.97 -2.42 -12.61
N GLY A 60 4.14 -1.10 -12.46
CA GLY A 60 3.17 -0.26 -11.77
C GLY A 60 1.82 -0.20 -12.45
N ASP A 61 1.80 -0.13 -13.80
CA ASP A 61 0.54 -0.09 -14.56
C ASP A 61 -0.26 -1.38 -14.37
N THR A 62 0.41 -2.52 -14.40
CA THR A 62 -0.23 -3.82 -14.18
C THR A 62 -0.80 -3.91 -12.76
N LEU A 63 -0.06 -3.44 -11.76
CA LEU A 63 -0.54 -3.41 -10.38
C LEU A 63 -1.83 -2.58 -10.28
N MET A 64 -1.83 -1.37 -10.83
CA MET A 64 -2.99 -0.49 -10.78
C MET A 64 -4.20 -1.09 -11.50
N SER A 65 -4.01 -1.64 -12.69
CA SER A 65 -5.09 -2.28 -13.44
C SER A 65 -5.71 -3.45 -12.67
N ARG A 66 -4.88 -4.29 -12.07
CA ARG A 66 -5.37 -5.44 -11.30
C ARG A 66 -6.10 -5.01 -10.04
N CYS A 67 -5.62 -3.95 -9.37
CA CYS A 67 -6.30 -3.39 -8.20
C CYS A 67 -7.67 -2.81 -8.58
N ASP A 68 -7.73 -2.05 -9.68
CA ASP A 68 -8.97 -1.45 -10.16
C ASP A 68 -9.99 -2.55 -10.53
N GLU A 69 -9.55 -3.58 -11.23
CA GLU A 69 -10.39 -4.73 -11.58
C GLU A 69 -10.91 -5.45 -10.34
N GLY A 70 -10.11 -5.50 -9.30
CA GLY A 70 -10.48 -6.12 -8.02
C GLY A 70 -11.38 -5.27 -7.14
N GLY A 71 -11.73 -4.06 -7.56
CA GLY A 71 -12.61 -3.16 -6.83
C GLY A 71 -11.92 -2.33 -5.75
N LEU A 72 -10.58 -2.28 -5.74
CA LEU A 72 -9.84 -1.40 -4.85
C LEU A 72 -9.94 0.05 -5.37
N ILE A 73 -9.95 1.00 -4.44
CA ILE A 73 -10.04 2.42 -4.75
C ILE A 73 -8.65 3.02 -4.77
N GLN A 74 -8.30 3.68 -5.86
CA GLN A 74 -7.00 4.34 -5.99
C GLN A 74 -6.92 5.57 -5.07
N LEU A 75 -5.83 5.65 -4.31
CA LEU A 75 -5.50 6.80 -3.47
C LEU A 75 -4.27 7.50 -4.06
N PRO A 76 -4.45 8.66 -4.72
CA PRO A 76 -3.32 9.45 -5.21
C PRO A 76 -2.51 10.03 -4.05
N VAL A 77 -1.22 10.26 -4.28
CA VAL A 77 -0.38 11.01 -3.34
C VAL A 77 -0.67 12.50 -3.52
N ALA A 78 -1.18 13.13 -2.48
CA ALA A 78 -1.54 14.54 -2.48
C ALA A 78 -0.62 15.37 -1.57
N GLY A 79 -0.67 16.68 -1.73
CA GLY A 79 0.13 17.60 -0.90
C GLY A 79 -0.12 17.42 0.59
N ARG A 80 -1.38 17.17 1.00
CA ARG A 80 -1.71 16.91 2.41
C ARG A 80 -0.98 15.70 2.99
N HIS A 81 -0.71 14.70 2.15
CA HIS A 81 0.03 13.50 2.55
C HIS A 81 1.50 13.83 2.80
N VAL A 82 2.10 14.59 1.88
CA VAL A 82 3.49 15.05 2.03
C VAL A 82 3.63 15.90 3.30
N GLY A 83 2.69 16.81 3.53
CA GLY A 83 2.66 17.66 4.72
C GLY A 83 2.53 16.87 6.02
N THR A 84 1.83 15.74 6.00
CA THR A 84 1.65 14.88 7.18
C THR A 84 2.92 14.13 7.56
N LEU A 85 3.88 13.94 6.64
CA LEU A 85 5.12 13.23 6.92
C LEU A 85 5.88 13.82 8.13
N LYS A 86 5.88 15.13 8.26
CA LYS A 86 6.59 15.81 9.37
C LYS A 86 5.97 15.52 10.74
N SER A 87 4.70 15.12 10.78
CA SER A 87 3.99 14.81 12.02
C SER A 87 4.19 13.37 12.48
N LEU A 88 4.85 12.53 11.68
CA LEU A 88 5.17 11.18 12.07
C LEU A 88 6.30 11.20 13.07
N ALA A 89 5.98 10.91 14.35
CA ALA A 89 6.93 10.94 15.43
C ALA A 89 8.03 9.90 15.19
N ARG A 90 9.29 10.32 15.32
CA ARG A 90 10.41 9.40 15.42
C ARG A 90 10.58 9.04 16.88
N ASN A 91 10.32 7.79 17.22
CA ASN A 91 10.77 7.25 18.47
C ASN A 91 12.27 6.95 18.33
N PRO A 92 13.17 7.61 19.08
CA PRO A 92 14.61 7.36 18.94
C PRO A 92 15.00 5.92 19.33
N GLU A 93 14.17 5.20 20.06
CA GLU A 93 14.40 3.81 20.42
C GLU A 93 13.85 2.83 19.40
N ALA A 94 12.97 3.25 18.50
CA ALA A 94 12.44 2.43 17.43
C ALA A 94 13.36 2.49 16.22
N LYS A 95 13.46 1.37 15.50
CA LYS A 95 14.12 1.39 14.19
C LYS A 95 13.42 2.42 13.31
N PRO A 96 14.14 3.39 12.75
CA PRO A 96 13.52 4.33 11.83
C PRO A 96 12.98 3.56 10.62
N HIS A 97 11.73 3.81 10.25
CA HIS A 97 11.22 3.40 8.96
C HIS A 97 11.99 4.19 7.90
N LYS A 98 13.01 3.54 7.31
CA LYS A 98 13.86 4.17 6.29
C LYS A 98 13.22 4.14 4.91
N ASP A 99 12.22 3.28 4.71
CA ASP A 99 11.55 3.13 3.43
C ASP A 99 10.60 4.31 3.22
N PRO A 100 10.86 5.18 2.23
CA PRO A 100 10.01 6.33 1.98
C PRO A 100 8.61 5.94 1.54
N PHE A 101 8.44 4.79 0.88
CA PHE A 101 7.13 4.32 0.45
C PHE A 101 6.27 3.93 1.64
N ASP A 102 6.83 3.18 2.60
CA ASP A 102 6.12 2.82 3.83
C ASP A 102 5.74 4.06 4.63
N ARG A 103 6.63 5.03 4.74
CA ARG A 103 6.34 6.29 5.42
C ARG A 103 5.20 7.05 4.74
N MET A 104 5.17 7.06 3.42
CA MET A 104 4.10 7.71 2.67
C MET A 104 2.76 7.02 2.93
N LEU A 105 2.72 5.69 2.97
CA LEU A 105 1.49 4.96 3.28
C LEU A 105 0.98 5.31 4.68
N ILE A 106 1.87 5.38 5.67
CA ILE A 106 1.51 5.77 7.04
C ILE A 106 0.94 7.20 7.05
N ALA A 107 1.58 8.12 6.33
CA ALA A 107 1.12 9.51 6.24
C ALA A 107 -0.26 9.59 5.58
N GLN A 108 -0.50 8.84 4.51
CA GLN A 108 -1.79 8.79 3.83
C GLN A 108 -2.89 8.25 4.75
N ALA A 109 -2.61 7.17 5.44
CA ALA A 109 -3.57 6.57 6.38
C ALA A 109 -3.93 7.57 7.48
N LYS A 110 -2.92 8.23 8.05
CA LYS A 110 -3.13 9.23 9.10
C LYS A 110 -3.92 10.44 8.60
N ALA A 111 -3.55 10.99 7.45
CA ALA A 111 -4.18 12.20 6.91
C ALA A 111 -5.63 11.96 6.52
N ASP A 112 -5.94 10.78 5.96
CA ASP A 112 -7.25 10.49 5.38
C ASP A 112 -8.14 9.60 6.29
N GLY A 113 -7.67 9.30 7.50
CA GLY A 113 -8.46 8.52 8.45
C GLY A 113 -8.68 7.08 8.04
N LEU A 114 -7.67 6.47 7.41
CA LEU A 114 -7.70 5.08 6.98
C LEU A 114 -6.93 4.20 7.97
N LEU A 115 -7.30 2.93 8.04
CA LEU A 115 -6.52 1.91 8.74
C LEU A 115 -5.52 1.30 7.75
N LEU A 116 -4.29 1.12 8.21
CA LEU A 116 -3.23 0.54 7.41
C LEU A 116 -3.01 -0.94 7.73
#